data_9f53871eecd2dcc02059fc9d4f3503e8
#
_entry.id   9f53871eecd2dcc02059fc9d4f3503e8
#
_cell.length_a   1.000
_cell.length_b   1.000
_cell.length_c   1.000
_cell.angle_alpha   90.00
_cell.angle_beta   90.00
_cell.angle_gamma   90.00
#
_symmetry.space_group_name_H-M   'P 1'
#
loop_
_entity.id
_entity.type
_entity.pdbx_description
1 polymer ?
#
loop_
_entity_poly.entity_id
_entity_poly.type
_entity_poly.pdbx_seq_one_letter_code
_entity_poly.pdbx_strand_id
1 'polypeptide(L)'
;MTDYIYSIEAKNVNKTFNGKTGEVHALKNFNIKIKKGSIHGLLGPNGAGKSTFINILGGLVKKNTGNISICGIDIDKDQKNAKFKIGIVPQELNIDPFFTPFELLELQAGLYGISKKNRK
;
A
#
# COMPACT_ATOMS: atom_id res chain seq x y z
N MET A 1 -14.62 -15.49 7.92
CA MET A 1 -13.98 -14.24 8.33
C MET A 1 -12.73 -14.57 9.11
N THR A 2 -11.59 -14.23 8.58
CA THR A 2 -10.31 -14.48 9.26
C THR A 2 -10.03 -13.35 10.23
N ASP A 3 -9.90 -13.69 11.51
CA ASP A 3 -9.42 -12.74 12.50
C ASP A 3 -7.93 -12.48 12.27
N TYR A 4 -7.54 -11.23 12.33
CA TYR A 4 -6.16 -10.82 12.22
C TYR A 4 -5.80 -9.84 13.34
N ILE A 5 -4.57 -9.92 13.81
CA ILE A 5 -4.04 -9.04 14.87
C ILE A 5 -3.38 -7.81 14.24
N TYR A 6 -2.69 -8.00 13.13
CA TYR A 6 -1.95 -6.95 12.44
C TYR A 6 -2.67 -6.56 11.15
N SER A 7 -2.95 -5.26 11.00
CA SER A 7 -3.49 -4.72 9.74
C SER A 7 -2.48 -4.86 8.60
N ILE A 8 -1.21 -4.66 8.91
CA ILE A 8 -0.11 -4.87 7.96
C ILE A 8 0.99 -5.62 8.67
N GLU A 9 1.48 -6.68 8.04
CA GLU A 9 2.64 -7.43 8.51
C GLU A 9 3.57 -7.70 7.33
N ALA A 10 4.82 -7.27 7.45
CA ALA A 10 5.86 -7.54 6.47
C ALA A 10 7.01 -8.31 7.14
N LYS A 11 7.47 -9.36 6.48
CA LYS A 11 8.55 -10.22 6.97
C LYS A 11 9.63 -10.38 5.90
N ASN A 12 10.84 -9.98 6.23
CA ASN A 12 12.04 -10.15 5.40
C ASN A 12 11.84 -9.66 3.96
N VAL A 13 11.24 -8.48 3.81
CA VAL A 13 10.95 -7.90 2.50
C VAL A 13 12.20 -7.28 1.91
N ASN A 14 12.52 -7.65 0.70
CA ASN A 14 13.65 -7.12 -0.07
C ASN A 14 13.16 -6.55 -1.39
N LYS A 15 13.74 -5.42 -1.75
CA LYS A 15 13.51 -4.79 -3.05
C LYS A 15 14.78 -4.12 -3.54
N THR A 16 15.18 -4.49 -4.73
CA THR A 16 16.32 -3.91 -5.45
C THR A 16 15.85 -3.37 -6.80
N PHE A 17 16.26 -2.17 -7.12
CA PHE A 17 16.04 -1.57 -8.44
C PHE A 17 17.35 -1.55 -9.22
N ASN A 18 17.29 -1.92 -10.50
CA ASN A 18 18.42 -1.82 -11.42
C ASN A 18 18.38 -0.48 -12.14
N GLY A 19 19.30 0.40 -11.81
CA GLY A 19 19.43 1.71 -12.46
C GLY A 19 20.61 1.76 -13.43
N LYS A 20 20.71 2.84 -14.19
CA LYS A 20 21.84 3.07 -15.11
C LYS A 20 23.19 3.16 -14.39
N THR A 21 23.18 3.50 -13.12
CA THR A 21 24.38 3.69 -12.28
C THR A 21 24.64 2.52 -11.33
N GLY A 22 23.90 1.41 -11.46
CA GLY A 22 24.01 0.22 -10.63
C GLY A 22 22.75 -0.15 -9.88
N GLU A 23 22.87 -1.14 -9.01
CA GLU A 23 21.77 -1.61 -8.19
C GLU A 23 21.51 -0.70 -6.99
N VAL A 24 20.22 -0.42 -6.71
CA VAL A 24 19.80 0.30 -5.52
C VAL A 24 18.95 -0.63 -4.67
N HIS A 25 19.44 -0.96 -3.47
CA HIS A 25 18.70 -1.75 -2.49
C HIS A 25 17.75 -0.83 -1.72
N ALA A 26 16.50 -0.75 -2.18
CA ALA A 26 15.49 0.10 -1.55
C ALA A 26 15.01 -0.48 -0.21
N LEU A 27 14.87 -1.80 -0.12
CA LEU A 27 14.51 -2.51 1.11
C LEU A 27 15.43 -3.71 1.32
N LYS A 28 15.94 -3.84 2.53
CA LYS A 28 16.79 -4.97 2.97
C LYS A 28 16.22 -5.58 4.22
N ASN A 29 15.76 -6.84 4.12
CA ASN A 29 15.20 -7.58 5.25
C ASN A 29 14.24 -6.72 6.09
N PHE A 30 13.35 -6.02 5.40
CA PHE A 30 12.43 -5.09 6.06
C PHE A 30 11.32 -5.87 6.77
N ASN A 31 11.14 -5.54 8.05
CA ASN A 31 10.12 -6.16 8.90
C ASN A 31 9.29 -5.08 9.57
N ILE A 32 7.98 -5.23 9.55
CA ILE A 32 7.07 -4.33 10.26
C ILE A 32 5.80 -5.07 10.63
N LYS A 33 5.23 -4.69 11.78
CA LYS A 33 3.94 -5.16 12.25
C LYS A 33 3.12 -3.96 12.71
N ILE A 34 1.99 -3.73 12.08
CA ILE A 34 1.09 -2.63 12.42
C ILE A 34 -0.19 -3.22 12.96
N LYS A 35 -0.45 -2.99 14.24
CA LYS A 35 -1.63 -3.52 14.92
C LYS A 35 -2.91 -2.92 14.34
N LYS A 36 -3.95 -3.72 14.30
CA LYS A 36 -5.30 -3.30 13.96
C LYS A 36 -5.75 -2.13 14.86
N GLY A 37 -6.32 -1.09 14.25
CA GLY A 37 -6.83 0.06 14.99
C GLY A 37 -5.77 1.02 15.53
N SER A 38 -4.51 0.88 15.12
CA SER A 38 -3.42 1.76 15.56
C SER A 38 -3.06 2.81 14.51
N ILE A 39 -2.40 3.87 14.97
CA ILE A 39 -1.73 4.84 14.10
C ILE A 39 -0.24 4.57 14.24
N HIS A 40 0.43 4.36 13.11
CA HIS A 40 1.84 3.99 13.06
C HIS A 40 2.62 4.99 12.20
N GLY A 41 3.68 5.55 12.76
CA GLY A 41 4.57 6.46 12.05
C GLY A 41 5.70 5.70 11.37
N LEU A 42 5.96 6.02 10.10
CA LEU A 42 7.07 5.48 9.35
C LEU A 42 8.05 6.61 9.05
N LEU A 43 9.12 6.68 9.83
CA LEU A 43 10.10 7.76 9.79
C LEU A 43 11.40 7.29 9.16
N GLY A 44 12.07 8.21 8.49
CA GLY A 44 13.38 7.99 7.90
C GLY A 44 13.73 9.07 6.89
N PRO A 45 15.01 9.23 6.52
CA PRO A 45 15.41 10.18 5.50
C PRO A 45 14.87 9.77 4.12
N ASN A 46 14.86 10.70 3.18
CA ASN A 46 14.52 10.41 1.78
C ASN A 46 15.47 9.35 1.23
N GLY A 47 14.91 8.37 0.53
CA GLY A 47 15.68 7.23 0.03
C GLY A 47 15.82 6.06 1.01
N ALA A 48 15.18 6.13 2.18
CA ALA A 48 15.19 5.03 3.17
C ALA A 48 14.22 3.89 2.85
N GLY A 49 13.54 3.90 1.70
CA GLY A 49 12.63 2.84 1.30
C GLY A 49 11.17 3.03 1.71
N LYS A 50 10.81 4.12 2.36
CA LYS A 50 9.43 4.39 2.80
C LYS A 50 8.44 4.36 1.64
N SER A 51 8.73 5.13 0.60
CA SER A 51 7.88 5.21 -0.60
C SER A 51 7.83 3.87 -1.33
N THR A 52 8.94 3.14 -1.38
CA THR A 52 9.00 1.82 -1.98
C THR A 52 8.08 0.85 -1.27
N PHE A 53 8.11 0.82 0.06
CA PHE A 53 7.23 -0.04 0.84
C PHE A 53 5.75 0.29 0.62
N ILE A 54 5.40 1.58 0.64
CA ILE A 54 4.02 2.03 0.39
C ILE A 54 3.58 1.65 -1.02
N ASN A 55 4.44 1.80 -2.02
CA ASN A 55 4.13 1.41 -3.39
C ASN A 55 3.97 -0.10 -3.57
N ILE A 56 4.68 -0.89 -2.79
CA ILE A 56 4.48 -2.35 -2.76
C ILE A 56 3.11 -2.69 -2.17
N LEU A 57 2.71 -2.05 -1.08
CA LEU A 57 1.39 -2.23 -0.48
C LEU A 57 0.27 -1.85 -1.46
N GLY A 58 0.47 -0.79 -2.22
CA GLY A 58 -0.49 -0.33 -3.23
C GLY A 58 -0.50 -1.14 -4.53
N GLY A 59 0.43 -2.08 -4.67
CA GLY A 59 0.55 -2.90 -5.87
C GLY A 59 1.17 -2.22 -7.09
N LEU A 60 1.80 -1.06 -6.90
CA LEU A 60 2.49 -0.33 -7.96
C LEU A 60 3.91 -0.88 -8.21
N VAL A 61 4.50 -1.49 -7.21
CA VAL A 61 5.84 -2.08 -7.25
C VAL A 61 5.75 -3.50 -6.71
N LYS A 62 6.47 -4.43 -7.34
CA LYS A 62 6.58 -5.79 -6.84
C LYS A 62 7.82 -5.93 -5.97
N LYS A 63 7.69 -6.56 -4.81
CA LYS A 63 8.84 -6.94 -3.99
C LYS A 63 9.65 -8.05 -4.68
N ASN A 64 10.92 -8.16 -4.36
CA ASN A 64 11.75 -9.27 -4.85
C ASN A 64 11.53 -10.53 -4.00
N THR A 65 11.63 -10.40 -2.68
CA THR A 65 11.44 -11.51 -1.74
C THR A 65 10.74 -11.03 -0.48
N GLY A 66 10.33 -11.96 0.35
CA GLY A 66 9.66 -11.71 1.61
C GLY A 66 8.15 -11.88 1.53
N ASN A 67 7.49 -11.73 2.66
CA ASN A 67 6.05 -11.90 2.78
C ASN A 67 5.38 -10.63 3.31
N ILE A 68 4.28 -10.25 2.71
CA ILE A 68 3.44 -9.14 3.19
C ILE A 68 2.01 -9.61 3.26
N SER A 69 1.35 -9.35 4.38
CA SER A 69 -0.09 -9.54 4.52
C SER A 69 -0.78 -8.23 4.90
N ILE A 70 -1.96 -8.02 4.36
CA ILE A 70 -2.84 -6.87 4.64
C ILE A 70 -4.16 -7.43 5.15
N CYS A 71 -4.51 -7.08 6.39
CA CYS A 71 -5.70 -7.60 7.07
C CYS A 71 -5.77 -9.13 7.02
N GLY A 72 -4.64 -9.80 7.23
CA GLY A 72 -4.53 -11.25 7.18
C GLY A 72 -4.48 -11.86 5.79
N ILE A 73 -4.52 -11.05 4.73
CA ILE A 73 -4.50 -11.52 3.35
C ILE A 73 -3.08 -11.40 2.79
N ASP A 74 -2.50 -12.52 2.36
CA ASP A 74 -1.20 -12.55 1.71
C ASP A 74 -1.30 -11.89 0.32
N ILE A 75 -0.48 -10.86 0.07
CA ILE A 75 -0.54 -10.12 -1.19
C ILE A 75 -0.13 -10.95 -2.42
N ASP A 76 0.65 -12.00 -2.23
CA ASP A 76 1.06 -12.88 -3.32
C ASP A 76 -0.03 -13.90 -3.67
N LYS A 77 -0.84 -14.29 -2.70
CA LYS A 77 -1.92 -15.29 -2.88
C LYS A 77 -3.21 -14.64 -3.37
N ASP A 78 -3.54 -13.45 -2.87
CA ASP A 78 -4.79 -12.77 -3.20
C ASP A 78 -4.59 -11.26 -3.24
N GLN A 79 -3.88 -10.81 -4.26
CA GLN A 79 -3.55 -9.39 -4.45
C GLN A 79 -4.80 -8.52 -4.57
N LYS A 80 -5.83 -9.01 -5.24
CA LYS A 80 -7.07 -8.26 -5.47
C LYS A 80 -7.76 -7.90 -4.15
N ASN A 81 -8.01 -8.89 -3.29
CA ASN A 81 -8.68 -8.66 -2.01
C ASN A 81 -7.80 -7.87 -1.04
N ALA A 82 -6.49 -8.07 -1.08
CA ALA A 82 -5.56 -7.27 -0.28
C ALA A 82 -5.62 -5.79 -0.67
N LYS A 83 -5.68 -5.46 -1.95
CA LYS A 83 -5.82 -4.08 -2.44
C LYS A 83 -7.11 -3.41 -1.99
N PHE A 84 -8.21 -4.16 -1.89
CA PHE A 84 -9.47 -3.59 -1.41
C PHE A 84 -9.46 -3.22 0.08
N LYS A 85 -8.48 -3.70 0.83
CA LYS A 85 -8.35 -3.42 2.26
C LYS A 85 -7.48 -2.21 2.55
N ILE A 86 -6.87 -1.60 1.55
CA ILE A 86 -5.93 -0.50 1.74
C ILE A 86 -6.33 0.72 0.91
N GLY A 87 -6.14 1.90 1.50
CA GLY A 87 -6.23 3.16 0.79
C GLY A 87 -4.91 3.90 0.91
N ILE A 88 -4.49 4.57 -0.15
CA ILE A 88 -3.24 5.31 -0.19
C ILE A 88 -3.52 6.77 -0.52
N VAL A 89 -2.95 7.67 0.30
CA VAL A 89 -2.92 9.09 -0.01
C VAL A 89 -1.54 9.41 -0.57
N PRO A 90 -1.41 9.73 -1.86
CA PRO A 90 -0.12 9.99 -2.47
C PRO A 90 0.49 11.30 -1.97
N GLN A 91 1.81 11.40 -2.04
CA GLN A 91 2.54 12.62 -1.71
C GLN A 91 2.25 13.74 -2.72
N GLU A 92 2.08 13.39 -3.98
CA GLU A 92 1.79 14.33 -5.04
C GLU A 92 0.28 14.54 -5.19
N LEU A 93 -0.10 15.77 -5.53
CA LEU A 93 -1.51 16.11 -5.79
C LEU A 93 -1.91 15.60 -7.17
N ASN A 94 -2.61 14.47 -7.19
CA ASN A 94 -3.23 13.93 -8.40
C ASN A 94 -4.72 14.30 -8.42
N ILE A 95 -5.00 15.60 -8.39
CA ILE A 95 -6.37 16.09 -8.43
C ILE A 95 -6.67 16.47 -9.88
N ASP A 96 -7.71 15.85 -10.45
CA ASP A 96 -8.24 16.25 -11.74
C ASP A 96 -9.01 17.56 -11.56
N PRO A 97 -8.58 18.67 -12.21
CA PRO A 97 -9.23 19.96 -12.02
C PRO A 97 -10.65 20.03 -12.57
N PHE A 98 -11.06 19.05 -13.36
CA PHE A 98 -12.41 18.99 -13.94
C PHE A 98 -13.46 18.40 -13.01
N PHE A 99 -13.06 17.85 -11.87
CA PHE A 99 -13.96 17.25 -10.90
C PHE A 99 -13.92 17.97 -9.57
N THR A 100 -15.09 18.08 -8.93
CA THR A 100 -15.15 18.53 -7.54
C THR A 100 -14.59 17.44 -6.61
N PRO A 101 -14.12 17.79 -5.39
CA PRO A 101 -13.69 16.79 -4.42
C PRO A 101 -14.74 15.70 -4.15
N PHE A 102 -16.01 16.10 -4.10
CA PHE A 102 -17.12 15.16 -3.90
C PHE A 102 -17.24 14.16 -5.06
N GLU A 103 -17.18 14.64 -6.30
CA GLU A 103 -17.22 13.80 -7.50
C GLU A 103 -16.05 12.83 -7.55
N LEU A 104 -14.83 13.27 -7.17
CA LEU A 104 -13.66 12.41 -7.09
C LEU A 104 -13.84 11.31 -6.05
N LEU A 105 -14.38 11.62 -4.88
CA LEU A 105 -14.65 10.64 -3.84
C LEU A 105 -15.72 9.63 -4.28
N GLU A 106 -16.76 10.08 -4.96
CA GLU A 106 -17.80 9.19 -5.52
C GLU A 106 -17.19 8.24 -6.56
N LEU A 107 -16.33 8.76 -7.45
CA LEU A 107 -15.65 7.94 -8.45
C LEU A 107 -14.76 6.88 -7.80
N GLN A 108 -13.96 7.28 -6.82
CA GLN A 108 -13.11 6.35 -6.07
C GLN A 108 -13.93 5.28 -5.36
N ALA A 109 -15.01 5.65 -4.71
CA ALA A 109 -15.92 4.70 -4.06
C ALA A 109 -16.47 3.69 -5.06
N GLY A 110 -16.80 4.13 -6.28
CA GLY A 110 -17.24 3.26 -7.35
C GLY A 110 -16.18 2.26 -7.80
N LEU A 111 -14.92 2.69 -7.89
CA LEU A 111 -13.81 1.81 -8.22
C LEU A 111 -13.57 0.73 -7.17
N TYR A 112 -13.88 1.00 -5.90
CA TYR A 112 -13.85 0.02 -4.82
C TYR A 112 -15.11 -0.84 -4.72
N GLY A 113 -16.04 -0.70 -5.67
CA GLY A 113 -17.24 -1.51 -5.73
C GLY A 113 -18.37 -1.06 -4.79
N ILE A 114 -18.30 0.14 -4.24
CA ILE A 114 -19.36 0.68 -3.39
C ILE A 114 -20.54 1.08 -4.28
N SER A 115 -21.75 0.61 -3.93
CA SER A 115 -22.94 0.92 -4.70
C SER A 115 -23.26 2.43 -4.67
N LYS A 116 -23.86 2.94 -5.74
CA LYS A 116 -24.19 4.37 -5.88
C LYS A 116 -25.00 4.91 -4.69
N LYS A 117 -25.88 4.08 -4.13
CA LYS A 117 -26.70 4.43 -2.96
C LYS A 117 -25.85 4.71 -1.71
N ASN A 118 -24.72 4.02 -1.54
CA ASN A 118 -23.88 4.09 -0.34
C ASN A 118 -22.66 5.02 -0.49
N ARG A 119 -22.57 5.77 -1.61
CA ARG A 119 -21.43 6.68 -1.86
C ARG A 119 -21.61 8.10 -1.27
N LYS A 120 -22.77 8.37 -0.73
CA LYS A 120 -23.09 9.70 -0.14
C LYS A 120 -22.77 9.75 1.33
#